data_c5e63b6d3ae7b1c9beadf5e59137d701
#
_entry.id   c5e63b6d3ae7b1c9beadf5e59137d701
#
_cell.length_a   1.000
_cell.length_b   1.000
_cell.length_c   1.000
_cell.angle_alpha   90.00
_cell.angle_beta   90.00
_cell.angle_gamma   90.00
#
_symmetry.space_group_name_H-M   'P 1'
#
loop_
_entity.id
_entity.type
_entity.pdbx_description
1 polymer ?
#
loop_
_entity_poly.entity_id
_entity_poly.type
_entity_poly.pdbx_seq_one_letter_code
_entity_poly.pdbx_strand_id
1 'polypeptide(L)'
;QKNAALQTSATAQWEAAQKAQTEFKAYLLQQEPQLDKARALDVQLAENRKQLVESRKEVALALQAKDNLHQSICRTEKEISLLAEKQNILQTWFERYTAYSQLIPAVELITSLLSNLEIAKTQTLSNQQLLEKVRNANEMEEQRLKSVQQEAERLNRLLPAEVLLLRAQLEEGKPCPVCGSLHHPMREQINVQSLQEEELNRAKEQVAKEMEQLKNTLNARQLEMARLSTLIENYTVQSEDILKKVETCVSIIPTWKDLLEQGTLKRYVQQFGRQWNTRLQEQTEIKEALTSKSAQRDSL
;
A
#
# COMPACT_ATOMS: atom_id res chain seq x y z
N GLN A 1 -6.25 -49.26 -8.93
CA GLN A 1 -5.09 -48.32 -8.92
C GLN A 1 -5.33 -47.06 -9.80
N LYS A 2 -5.95 -47.16 -11.00
CA LYS A 2 -6.18 -45.99 -11.84
C LYS A 2 -7.18 -44.98 -11.25
N ASN A 3 -8.22 -45.39 -10.56
CA ASN A 3 -9.23 -44.50 -9.98
C ASN A 3 -8.69 -43.76 -8.74
N ALA A 4 -7.79 -44.36 -7.98
CA ALA A 4 -7.14 -43.70 -6.84
C ALA A 4 -6.20 -42.58 -7.28
N ALA A 5 -5.46 -42.79 -8.38
CA ALA A 5 -4.57 -41.78 -8.96
C ALA A 5 -5.34 -40.59 -9.58
N LEU A 6 -6.52 -40.85 -10.16
CA LEU A 6 -7.41 -39.81 -10.67
C LEU A 6 -8.04 -38.99 -9.54
N GLN A 7 -8.41 -39.63 -8.45
CA GLN A 7 -8.94 -38.97 -7.25
C GLN A 7 -7.88 -38.08 -6.56
N THR A 8 -6.65 -38.56 -6.41
CA THR A 8 -5.55 -37.75 -5.86
C THR A 8 -5.18 -36.55 -6.75
N SER A 9 -5.23 -36.74 -8.08
CA SER A 9 -5.01 -35.62 -9.02
C SER A 9 -6.13 -34.59 -8.94
N ALA A 10 -7.40 -35.02 -8.86
CA ALA A 10 -8.54 -34.12 -8.78
C ALA A 10 -8.58 -33.35 -7.47
N THR A 11 -8.23 -34.00 -6.32
CA THR A 11 -8.11 -33.30 -5.03
C THR A 11 -6.99 -32.28 -5.02
N ALA A 12 -5.83 -32.62 -5.59
CA ALA A 12 -4.71 -31.66 -5.69
C ALA A 12 -5.06 -30.44 -6.59
N GLN A 13 -5.79 -30.67 -7.68
CA GLN A 13 -6.27 -29.59 -8.55
C GLN A 13 -7.31 -28.71 -7.85
N TRP A 14 -8.21 -29.31 -7.08
CA TRP A 14 -9.21 -28.59 -6.28
C TRP A 14 -8.56 -27.73 -5.19
N GLU A 15 -7.60 -28.29 -4.46
CA GLU A 15 -6.84 -27.56 -3.42
C GLU A 15 -6.01 -26.41 -4.03
N ALA A 16 -5.38 -26.62 -5.18
CA ALA A 16 -4.67 -25.58 -5.91
C ALA A 16 -5.61 -24.45 -6.36
N ALA A 17 -6.80 -24.80 -6.86
CA ALA A 17 -7.82 -23.82 -7.27
C ALA A 17 -8.37 -23.05 -6.07
N GLN A 18 -8.58 -23.71 -4.93
CA GLN A 18 -9.05 -23.08 -3.70
C GLN A 18 -7.98 -22.13 -3.11
N LYS A 19 -6.71 -22.50 -3.20
CA LYS A 19 -5.58 -21.66 -2.82
C LYS A 19 -5.47 -20.42 -3.72
N ALA A 20 -5.54 -20.61 -5.05
CA ALA A 20 -5.54 -19.51 -6.01
C ALA A 20 -6.73 -18.56 -5.80
N GLN A 21 -7.91 -19.09 -5.45
CA GLN A 21 -9.09 -18.27 -5.12
C GLN A 21 -8.89 -17.45 -3.86
N THR A 22 -8.27 -18.00 -2.81
CA THR A 22 -7.97 -17.25 -1.58
C THR A 22 -6.89 -16.20 -1.78
N GLU A 23 -5.86 -16.51 -2.56
CA GLU A 23 -4.81 -15.55 -2.94
C GLU A 23 -5.38 -14.41 -3.79
N PHE A 24 -6.27 -14.73 -4.74
CA PHE A 24 -6.95 -13.73 -5.56
C PHE A 24 -7.90 -12.85 -4.74
N LYS A 25 -8.63 -13.42 -3.78
CA LYS A 25 -9.46 -12.63 -2.84
C LYS A 25 -8.61 -11.72 -1.96
N ALA A 26 -7.47 -12.19 -1.46
CA ALA A 26 -6.55 -11.39 -0.69
C ALA A 26 -5.94 -10.23 -1.53
N TYR A 27 -5.59 -10.50 -2.78
CA TYR A 27 -5.17 -9.48 -3.74
C TYR A 27 -6.26 -8.44 -3.99
N LEU A 28 -7.51 -8.85 -4.20
CA LEU A 28 -8.64 -7.93 -4.38
C LEU A 28 -8.85 -7.04 -3.15
N LEU A 29 -8.81 -7.62 -1.94
CA LEU A 29 -8.90 -6.86 -0.68
C LEU A 29 -7.74 -5.87 -0.51
N GLN A 30 -6.56 -6.16 -1.04
CA GLN A 30 -5.42 -5.26 -1.04
C GLN A 30 -5.59 -4.08 -2.02
N GLN A 31 -6.33 -4.30 -3.12
CA GLN A 31 -6.62 -3.24 -4.11
C GLN A 31 -7.79 -2.33 -3.69
N GLU A 32 -8.71 -2.81 -2.86
CA GLU A 32 -9.90 -2.08 -2.41
C GLU A 32 -9.58 -0.72 -1.76
N PRO A 33 -8.56 -0.61 -0.86
CA PRO A 33 -8.16 0.69 -0.31
C PRO A 33 -7.58 1.67 -1.33
N GLN A 34 -7.02 1.17 -2.44
CA GLN A 34 -6.50 2.02 -3.52
C GLN A 34 -7.63 2.59 -4.36
N LEU A 35 -8.67 1.78 -4.63
CA LEU A 35 -9.88 2.22 -5.32
C LEU A 35 -10.65 3.26 -4.49
N ASP A 36 -10.75 3.06 -3.19
CA ASP A 36 -11.41 4.02 -2.31
C ASP A 36 -10.63 5.35 -2.22
N LYS A 37 -9.29 5.30 -2.23
CA LYS A 37 -8.46 6.52 -2.35
C LYS A 37 -8.65 7.22 -3.70
N ALA A 38 -8.72 6.46 -4.80
CA ALA A 38 -8.99 7.03 -6.13
C ALA A 38 -10.36 7.72 -6.16
N ARG A 39 -11.40 7.10 -5.60
CA ARG A 39 -12.74 7.70 -5.46
C ARG A 39 -12.72 8.96 -4.59
N ALA A 40 -11.99 8.96 -3.48
CA ALA A 40 -11.83 10.13 -2.64
C ALA A 40 -11.14 11.30 -3.38
N LEU A 41 -10.13 11.00 -4.21
CA LEU A 41 -9.47 11.99 -5.08
C LEU A 41 -10.41 12.53 -6.16
N ASP A 42 -11.24 11.69 -6.76
CA ASP A 42 -12.25 12.13 -7.75
C ASP A 42 -13.29 13.07 -7.12
N VAL A 43 -13.71 12.79 -5.89
CA VAL A 43 -14.62 13.67 -5.12
C VAL A 43 -13.95 15.01 -4.83
N GLN A 44 -12.67 15.02 -4.41
CA GLN A 44 -11.91 16.26 -4.19
C GLN A 44 -11.71 17.06 -5.49
N LEU A 45 -11.46 16.37 -6.60
CA LEU A 45 -11.37 16.98 -7.93
C LEU A 45 -12.69 17.62 -8.37
N ALA A 46 -13.80 16.97 -8.10
CA ALA A 46 -15.14 17.49 -8.39
C ALA A 46 -15.46 18.72 -7.54
N GLU A 47 -15.10 18.70 -6.26
CA GLU A 47 -15.27 19.84 -5.34
C GLU A 47 -14.38 21.03 -5.74
N ASN A 48 -13.13 20.79 -6.09
CA ASN A 48 -12.23 21.84 -6.59
C ASN A 48 -12.72 22.45 -7.90
N ARG A 49 -13.32 21.66 -8.80
CA ARG A 49 -13.98 22.19 -10.01
C ARG A 49 -15.18 23.05 -9.70
N LYS A 50 -15.98 22.68 -8.71
CA LYS A 50 -17.13 23.46 -8.25
C LYS A 50 -16.69 24.79 -7.65
N GLN A 51 -15.66 24.80 -6.79
CA GLN A 51 -15.04 26.00 -6.26
C GLN A 51 -14.48 26.90 -7.36
N LEU A 52 -13.88 26.31 -8.40
CA LEU A 52 -13.36 27.06 -9.55
C LEU A 52 -14.47 27.75 -10.36
N VAL A 53 -15.65 27.13 -10.46
CA VAL A 53 -16.84 27.73 -11.08
C VAL A 53 -17.38 28.88 -10.21
N GLU A 54 -17.36 28.73 -8.89
CA GLU A 54 -17.78 29.77 -7.94
C GLU A 54 -16.86 30.99 -8.00
N SER A 55 -15.55 30.78 -8.00
CA SER A 55 -14.55 31.86 -8.19
C SER A 55 -14.70 32.58 -9.52
N ARG A 56 -15.09 31.86 -10.59
CA ARG A 56 -15.40 32.51 -11.88
C ARG A 56 -16.64 33.42 -11.83
N LYS A 57 -17.64 33.06 -11.04
CA LYS A 57 -18.80 33.93 -10.80
C LYS A 57 -18.42 35.19 -10.02
N GLU A 58 -17.55 35.04 -9.01
CA GLU A 58 -17.02 36.18 -8.26
C GLU A 58 -16.20 37.14 -9.14
N VAL A 59 -15.37 36.59 -10.04
CA VAL A 59 -14.63 37.38 -11.03
C VAL A 59 -15.61 38.10 -11.98
N ALA A 60 -16.70 37.44 -12.39
CA ALA A 60 -17.71 38.09 -13.23
C ALA A 60 -18.42 39.23 -12.49
N LEU A 61 -18.72 39.07 -11.19
CA LEU A 61 -19.26 40.14 -10.35
C LEU A 61 -18.28 41.30 -10.17
N ALA A 62 -16.99 41.00 -10.01
CA ALA A 62 -15.95 42.04 -9.93
C ALA A 62 -15.78 42.81 -11.26
N LEU A 63 -15.96 42.14 -12.42
CA LEU A 63 -15.97 42.79 -13.72
C LEU A 63 -17.17 43.73 -13.86
N GLN A 64 -18.35 43.32 -13.40
CA GLN A 64 -19.54 44.14 -13.43
C GLN A 64 -19.44 45.38 -12.50
N ALA A 65 -18.77 45.23 -11.33
CA ALA A 65 -18.46 46.39 -10.48
C ALA A 65 -17.50 47.39 -11.16
N LYS A 66 -16.56 46.92 -11.98
CA LYS A 66 -15.66 47.75 -12.81
C LYS A 66 -16.43 48.57 -13.84
N ASP A 67 -17.43 47.96 -14.51
CA ASP A 67 -18.23 48.66 -15.50
C ASP A 67 -19.14 49.74 -14.86
N ASN A 68 -19.62 49.52 -13.63
CA ASN A 68 -20.35 50.51 -12.85
C ASN A 68 -19.45 51.68 -12.42
N LEU A 69 -18.16 51.41 -12.16
CA LEU A 69 -17.17 52.47 -11.90
C LEU A 69 -16.85 53.31 -13.13
N HIS A 70 -16.99 52.74 -14.31
CA HIS A 70 -16.81 53.46 -15.58
C HIS A 70 -17.81 54.60 -15.78
N GLN A 71 -18.99 54.50 -15.15
CA GLN A 71 -20.04 55.52 -15.19
C GLN A 71 -19.79 56.71 -14.24
N SER A 72 -18.85 56.59 -13.36
CA SER A 72 -18.55 57.66 -12.40
C SER A 72 -17.24 58.43 -12.74
N ILE A 73 -17.10 58.75 -14.00
CA ILE A 73 -15.86 59.31 -14.61
C ILE A 73 -15.34 60.59 -13.93
N CYS A 74 -16.20 61.39 -13.30
CA CYS A 74 -15.81 62.64 -12.63
C CYS A 74 -15.01 62.46 -11.31
N ARG A 75 -14.72 61.19 -10.87
CA ARG A 75 -13.95 60.88 -9.64
C ARG A 75 -12.58 60.25 -9.91
N THR A 76 -12.15 60.28 -11.16
CA THR A 76 -11.02 59.49 -11.67
C THR A 76 -9.67 59.73 -11.02
N GLU A 77 -9.34 60.97 -10.63
CA GLU A 77 -8.00 61.23 -10.07
C GLU A 77 -7.78 60.56 -8.69
N LYS A 78 -8.80 60.54 -7.84
CA LYS A 78 -8.72 59.84 -6.53
C LYS A 78 -8.63 58.32 -6.72
N GLU A 79 -9.30 57.79 -7.73
CA GLU A 79 -9.28 56.35 -8.02
C GLU A 79 -7.98 55.91 -8.70
N ILE A 80 -7.40 56.77 -9.57
CA ILE A 80 -6.07 56.52 -10.13
C ILE A 80 -4.99 56.48 -9.05
N SER A 81 -5.05 57.41 -8.09
CA SER A 81 -4.13 57.40 -6.95
C SER A 81 -4.25 56.12 -6.11
N LEU A 82 -5.48 55.69 -5.82
CA LEU A 82 -5.74 54.44 -5.11
C LEU A 82 -5.25 53.18 -5.87
N LEU A 83 -5.41 53.19 -7.21
CA LEU A 83 -4.93 52.12 -8.06
C LEU A 83 -3.40 52.05 -8.12
N ALA A 84 -2.75 53.27 -8.21
CA ALA A 84 -1.30 53.37 -8.21
C ALA A 84 -0.70 52.89 -6.86
N GLU A 85 -1.35 53.19 -5.75
CA GLU A 85 -0.96 52.68 -4.42
C GLU A 85 -1.09 51.17 -4.36
N LYS A 86 -2.19 50.60 -4.83
CA LYS A 86 -2.36 49.14 -4.90
C LYS A 86 -1.31 48.46 -5.77
N GLN A 87 -1.00 49.09 -6.93
CA GLN A 87 0.06 48.60 -7.81
C GLN A 87 1.41 48.58 -7.10
N ASN A 88 1.73 49.60 -6.34
CA ASN A 88 2.98 49.67 -5.58
C ASN A 88 3.05 48.57 -4.49
N ILE A 89 1.94 48.35 -3.78
CA ILE A 89 1.84 47.24 -2.80
C ILE A 89 2.06 45.87 -3.47
N LEU A 90 1.42 45.61 -4.61
CA LEU A 90 1.60 44.39 -5.35
C LEU A 90 3.03 44.22 -5.88
N GLN A 91 3.61 45.31 -6.40
CA GLN A 91 4.99 45.33 -6.89
C GLN A 91 5.96 45.01 -5.75
N THR A 92 5.82 45.64 -4.58
CA THR A 92 6.60 45.37 -3.39
C THR A 92 6.47 43.92 -2.94
N TRP A 93 5.25 43.33 -3.06
CA TRP A 93 5.03 41.94 -2.76
C TRP A 93 5.77 41.04 -3.74
N PHE A 94 5.68 41.29 -5.06
CA PHE A 94 6.40 40.49 -6.06
C PHE A 94 7.91 40.61 -5.91
N GLU A 95 8.44 41.79 -5.60
CA GLU A 95 9.86 42.00 -5.33
C GLU A 95 10.32 41.20 -4.12
N ARG A 96 9.54 41.19 -3.03
CA ARG A 96 9.82 40.40 -1.82
C ARG A 96 9.82 38.89 -2.10
N TYR A 97 8.97 38.43 -2.98
CA TYR A 97 8.83 37.03 -3.31
C TYR A 97 9.39 36.63 -4.66
N THR A 98 10.23 37.48 -5.27
CA THR A 98 10.84 37.23 -6.60
C THR A 98 11.55 35.86 -6.65
N ALA A 99 12.30 35.54 -5.62
CA ALA A 99 12.97 34.24 -5.51
C ALA A 99 12.00 33.05 -5.63
N TYR A 100 10.78 33.19 -5.12
CA TYR A 100 9.76 32.15 -5.14
C TYR A 100 9.03 32.02 -6.49
N SER A 101 9.27 32.94 -7.46
CA SER A 101 8.67 32.85 -8.79
C SER A 101 8.99 31.53 -9.50
N GLN A 102 10.15 30.94 -9.20
CA GLN A 102 10.58 29.65 -9.73
C GLN A 102 9.68 28.48 -9.29
N LEU A 103 8.94 28.65 -8.19
CA LEU A 103 8.01 27.63 -7.71
C LEU A 103 6.73 27.56 -8.57
N ILE A 104 6.33 28.68 -9.19
CA ILE A 104 5.03 28.79 -9.86
C ILE A 104 4.86 27.75 -10.98
N PRO A 105 5.80 27.64 -11.95
CA PRO A 105 5.69 26.61 -12.98
C PRO A 105 5.83 25.18 -12.44
N ALA A 106 6.38 25.02 -11.24
CA ALA A 106 6.60 23.73 -10.61
C ALA A 106 5.50 23.30 -9.61
N VAL A 107 4.50 24.15 -9.34
CA VAL A 107 3.44 23.87 -8.35
C VAL A 107 2.74 22.53 -8.58
N GLU A 108 2.36 22.23 -9.82
CA GLU A 108 1.70 20.99 -10.20
C GLU A 108 2.64 19.79 -10.03
N LEU A 109 3.89 19.94 -10.48
CA LEU A 109 4.92 18.92 -10.33
C LEU A 109 5.18 18.62 -8.85
N ILE A 110 5.41 19.65 -8.03
CA ILE A 110 5.64 19.50 -6.58
C ILE A 110 4.43 18.82 -5.92
N THR A 111 3.23 19.24 -6.27
CA THR A 111 1.99 18.67 -5.74
C THR A 111 1.86 17.18 -6.09
N SER A 112 2.18 16.82 -7.34
CA SER A 112 2.20 15.44 -7.80
C SER A 112 3.27 14.62 -7.09
N LEU A 113 4.50 15.13 -6.99
CA LEU A 113 5.60 14.49 -6.28
C LEU A 113 5.24 14.23 -4.80
N LEU A 114 4.69 15.23 -4.11
CA LEU A 114 4.28 15.08 -2.71
C LEU A 114 3.14 14.07 -2.54
N SER A 115 2.19 14.00 -3.48
CA SER A 115 1.15 12.98 -3.48
C SER A 115 1.73 11.59 -3.68
N ASN A 116 2.66 11.44 -4.62
CA ASN A 116 3.35 10.18 -4.87
C ASN A 116 4.21 9.74 -3.67
N LEU A 117 4.85 10.70 -3.00
CA LEU A 117 5.59 10.45 -1.76
C LEU A 117 4.69 9.92 -0.65
N GLU A 118 3.51 10.52 -0.49
CA GLU A 118 2.51 10.08 0.49
C GLU A 118 2.02 8.65 0.19
N ILE A 119 1.75 8.35 -1.09
CA ILE A 119 1.38 7.01 -1.54
C ILE A 119 2.51 6.02 -1.25
N ALA A 120 3.75 6.34 -1.64
CA ALA A 120 4.89 5.45 -1.43
C ALA A 120 5.13 5.17 0.07
N LYS A 121 5.09 6.20 0.93
CA LYS A 121 5.19 6.04 2.39
C LYS A 121 4.07 5.17 2.96
N THR A 122 2.85 5.38 2.49
CA THR A 122 1.68 4.58 2.93
C THR A 122 1.82 3.12 2.50
N GLN A 123 2.29 2.87 1.29
CA GLN A 123 2.54 1.51 0.80
C GLN A 123 3.68 0.83 1.58
N THR A 124 4.76 1.55 1.87
CA THR A 124 5.84 1.05 2.72
C THR A 124 5.31 0.62 4.08
N LEU A 125 4.55 1.48 4.76
CA LEU A 125 3.97 1.18 6.07
C LEU A 125 3.01 0.00 6.03
N SER A 126 2.13 -0.04 5.04
CA SER A 126 1.17 -1.14 4.86
C SER A 126 1.88 -2.48 4.63
N ASN A 127 2.90 -2.49 3.77
CA ASN A 127 3.68 -3.70 3.49
C ASN A 127 4.51 -4.13 4.71
N GLN A 128 5.05 -3.20 5.50
CA GLN A 128 5.74 -3.51 6.76
C GLN A 128 4.79 -4.17 7.76
N GLN A 129 3.58 -3.64 7.92
CA GLN A 129 2.56 -4.24 8.80
C GLN A 129 2.15 -5.63 8.32
N LEU A 130 2.02 -5.82 7.01
CA LEU A 130 1.70 -7.12 6.44
C LEU A 130 2.84 -8.11 6.62
N LEU A 131 4.08 -7.68 6.38
CA LEU A 131 5.28 -8.49 6.59
C LEU A 131 5.37 -9.00 8.04
N GLU A 132 5.10 -8.13 9.00
CA GLU A 132 5.10 -8.49 10.41
C GLU A 132 4.01 -9.53 10.74
N LYS A 133 2.81 -9.36 10.19
CA LYS A 133 1.73 -10.36 10.34
C LYS A 133 2.12 -11.71 9.76
N VAL A 134 2.71 -11.71 8.56
CA VAL A 134 3.14 -12.96 7.90
C VAL A 134 4.29 -13.61 8.69
N ARG A 135 5.23 -12.82 9.23
CA ARG A 135 6.32 -13.32 10.08
C ARG A 135 5.79 -14.00 11.34
N ASN A 136 4.90 -13.32 12.06
CA ASN A 136 4.30 -13.89 13.29
C ASN A 136 3.52 -15.19 12.99
N ALA A 137 2.76 -15.19 11.88
CA ALA A 137 2.06 -16.39 11.45
C ALA A 137 3.01 -17.51 11.03
N ASN A 138 4.16 -17.20 10.43
CA ASN A 138 5.18 -18.17 10.08
C ASN A 138 5.82 -18.81 11.32
N GLU A 139 6.15 -18.00 12.32
CA GLU A 139 6.71 -18.49 13.59
C GLU A 139 5.78 -19.46 14.31
N MET A 140 4.47 -19.16 14.32
CA MET A 140 3.47 -20.06 14.90
C MET A 140 3.41 -21.41 14.17
N GLU A 141 3.45 -21.39 12.83
CA GLU A 141 3.44 -22.64 12.04
C GLU A 141 4.74 -23.43 12.16
N GLU A 142 5.88 -22.75 12.31
CA GLU A 142 7.16 -23.41 12.60
C GLU A 142 7.11 -24.15 13.95
N GLN A 143 6.53 -23.52 14.96
CA GLN A 143 6.33 -24.17 16.26
C GLN A 143 5.39 -25.37 16.13
N ARG A 144 4.29 -25.22 15.36
CA ARG A 144 3.37 -26.31 15.09
C ARG A 144 4.05 -27.45 14.32
N LEU A 145 4.86 -27.14 13.31
CA LEU A 145 5.61 -28.15 12.58
C LEU A 145 6.54 -28.93 13.51
N LYS A 146 7.24 -28.25 14.43
CA LYS A 146 8.10 -28.93 15.44
C LYS A 146 7.30 -29.87 16.30
N SER A 147 6.11 -29.48 16.78
CA SER A 147 5.26 -30.36 17.60
C SER A 147 4.75 -31.56 16.81
N VAL A 148 4.36 -31.39 15.56
CA VAL A 148 3.93 -32.48 14.67
C VAL A 148 5.09 -33.40 14.32
N GLN A 149 6.31 -32.88 14.15
CA GLN A 149 7.53 -33.69 13.98
C GLN A 149 7.81 -34.57 15.21
N GLN A 150 7.69 -33.99 16.41
CA GLN A 150 7.86 -34.74 17.65
C GLN A 150 6.81 -35.88 17.77
N GLU A 151 5.57 -35.59 17.38
CA GLU A 151 4.51 -36.62 17.36
C GLU A 151 4.78 -37.69 16.30
N ALA A 152 5.28 -37.33 15.12
CA ALA A 152 5.71 -38.28 14.11
C ALA A 152 6.82 -39.22 14.64
N GLU A 153 7.81 -38.64 15.31
CA GLU A 153 8.88 -39.43 15.95
C GLU A 153 8.34 -40.36 17.05
N ARG A 154 7.40 -39.88 17.87
CA ARG A 154 6.73 -40.68 18.91
C ARG A 154 6.01 -41.86 18.29
N LEU A 155 5.19 -41.60 17.25
CA LEU A 155 4.45 -42.67 16.56
C LEU A 155 5.38 -43.67 15.86
N ASN A 156 6.54 -43.22 15.36
CA ASN A 156 7.53 -44.09 14.74
C ASN A 156 8.26 -45.00 15.76
N ARG A 157 8.41 -44.53 17.00
CA ARG A 157 9.02 -45.34 18.08
C ARG A 157 8.07 -46.41 18.61
N LEU A 158 6.74 -46.23 18.44
CA LEU A 158 5.75 -47.13 19.03
C LEU A 158 5.78 -48.53 18.40
N LEU A 159 6.04 -48.67 17.10
CA LEU A 159 6.30 -49.97 16.44
C LEU A 159 6.95 -49.75 15.07
N PRO A 160 8.21 -50.09 14.87
CA PRO A 160 8.82 -50.10 13.55
C PRO A 160 8.13 -51.11 12.62
N ALA A 161 7.84 -50.72 11.37
CA ALA A 161 7.22 -51.59 10.37
C ALA A 161 7.96 -52.94 10.18
N GLU A 162 9.29 -52.92 10.37
CA GLU A 162 10.16 -54.08 10.34
C GLU A 162 9.83 -55.10 11.48
N VAL A 163 9.48 -54.57 12.65
CA VAL A 163 9.08 -55.43 13.79
C VAL A 163 7.73 -56.09 13.53
N LEU A 164 6.83 -55.41 12.85
CA LEU A 164 5.53 -55.97 12.45
C LEU A 164 5.67 -57.07 11.40
N LEU A 165 6.53 -56.83 10.38
CA LEU A 165 6.86 -57.84 9.37
C LEU A 165 7.52 -59.09 10.02
N LEU A 166 8.43 -58.87 10.95
CA LEU A 166 9.11 -59.94 11.67
C LEU A 166 8.10 -60.71 12.59
N ARG A 167 7.15 -60.00 13.19
CA ARG A 167 6.07 -60.65 13.99
C ARG A 167 5.11 -61.43 13.10
N ALA A 168 4.78 -60.96 11.92
CA ALA A 168 3.92 -61.66 10.97
C ALA A 168 4.57 -62.97 10.44
N GLN A 169 5.90 -63.07 10.50
CA GLN A 169 6.68 -64.23 10.08
C GLN A 169 6.88 -65.28 11.23
N LEU A 170 6.36 -64.98 12.44
CA LEU A 170 6.49 -65.87 13.56
C LEU A 170 5.61 -67.10 13.34
N GLU A 171 6.24 -68.24 13.17
CA GLU A 171 5.57 -69.60 13.14
C GLU A 171 5.85 -70.36 14.45
N GLU A 172 4.81 -71.03 14.93
CA GLU A 172 4.94 -71.82 16.17
C GLU A 172 5.90 -72.98 15.96
N GLY A 173 6.85 -73.11 16.87
CA GLY A 173 7.85 -74.20 16.82
C GLY A 173 9.05 -73.90 15.91
N LYS A 174 9.08 -72.70 15.21
CA LYS A 174 10.27 -72.26 14.53
C LYS A 174 11.02 -71.17 15.32
N PRO A 175 12.35 -71.19 15.32
CA PRO A 175 13.13 -70.22 16.05
C PRO A 175 12.89 -68.81 15.51
N CYS A 176 12.59 -67.82 16.38
CA CYS A 176 12.40 -66.45 16.04
C CYS A 176 13.66 -65.84 15.38
N PRO A 177 13.55 -65.19 14.23
CA PRO A 177 14.71 -64.62 13.57
C PRO A 177 15.37 -63.46 14.37
N VAL A 178 14.71 -62.92 15.41
CA VAL A 178 15.22 -61.82 16.23
C VAL A 178 15.85 -62.29 17.53
N CYS A 179 15.24 -63.28 18.24
CA CYS A 179 15.70 -63.68 19.57
C CYS A 179 15.96 -65.20 19.71
N GLY A 180 15.70 -66.00 18.66
CA GLY A 180 15.90 -67.45 18.68
C GLY A 180 14.88 -68.26 19.52
N SER A 181 13.93 -67.62 20.17
CA SER A 181 12.91 -68.30 21.00
C SER A 181 11.93 -69.04 20.13
N LEU A 182 11.49 -70.29 20.65
CA LEU A 182 10.52 -71.12 19.98
C LEU A 182 9.06 -70.81 20.40
N HIS A 183 8.89 -70.07 21.49
CA HIS A 183 7.58 -69.68 22.03
C HIS A 183 7.51 -68.16 22.27
N HIS A 184 6.48 -67.55 21.73
CA HIS A 184 6.17 -66.16 21.94
C HIS A 184 4.79 -66.00 22.58
N PRO A 185 4.70 -65.66 23.89
CA PRO A 185 3.43 -65.66 24.65
C PRO A 185 2.42 -64.58 24.14
N MET A 186 2.84 -63.69 23.29
CA MET A 186 2.00 -62.58 22.74
C MET A 186 1.35 -62.92 21.40
N ARG A 187 1.44 -64.17 20.89
CA ARG A 187 0.90 -64.58 19.59
C ARG A 187 -0.63 -64.57 19.52
N GLU A 188 -1.30 -64.89 20.61
CA GLU A 188 -2.77 -65.01 20.69
C GLU A 188 -3.47 -63.61 20.74
N GLN A 189 -2.74 -62.52 20.93
CA GLN A 189 -3.28 -61.16 20.94
C GLN A 189 -3.38 -60.52 19.56
N ILE A 190 -3.19 -61.29 18.48
CA ILE A 190 -3.08 -60.78 17.09
C ILE A 190 -4.35 -60.06 16.63
N ASN A 191 -5.54 -60.45 17.04
CA ASN A 191 -6.81 -59.85 16.61
C ASN A 191 -7.09 -58.47 17.21
N VAL A 192 -6.53 -58.15 18.38
CA VAL A 192 -6.63 -56.81 18.98
C VAL A 192 -5.52 -55.92 18.44
N GLN A 193 -4.38 -56.51 18.06
CA GLN A 193 -3.23 -55.76 17.50
C GLN A 193 -3.48 -55.28 16.06
N SER A 194 -4.23 -56.01 15.25
CA SER A 194 -4.51 -55.57 13.85
C SER A 194 -5.33 -54.27 13.78
N LEU A 195 -6.30 -54.09 14.69
CA LEU A 195 -7.07 -52.86 14.81
C LEU A 195 -6.19 -51.71 15.32
N GLN A 196 -5.31 -51.95 16.27
CA GLN A 196 -4.34 -50.97 16.77
C GLN A 196 -3.29 -50.60 15.72
N GLU A 197 -2.89 -51.54 14.88
CA GLU A 197 -1.98 -51.32 13.75
C GLU A 197 -2.60 -50.45 12.65
N GLU A 198 -3.86 -50.71 12.28
CA GLU A 198 -4.58 -49.86 11.35
C GLU A 198 -4.76 -48.44 11.88
N GLU A 199 -5.11 -48.28 13.14
CA GLU A 199 -5.23 -46.99 13.82
C GLU A 199 -3.88 -46.26 13.85
N LEU A 200 -2.79 -46.94 14.17
CA LEU A 200 -1.44 -46.38 14.17
C LEU A 200 -1.00 -45.93 12.76
N ASN A 201 -1.28 -46.78 11.76
CA ASN A 201 -0.94 -46.42 10.37
C ASN A 201 -1.77 -45.22 9.89
N ARG A 202 -3.08 -45.15 10.20
CA ARG A 202 -3.91 -43.97 9.91
C ARG A 202 -3.38 -42.72 10.62
N ALA A 203 -2.97 -42.85 11.89
CA ALA A 203 -2.37 -41.72 12.63
C ALA A 203 -1.05 -41.25 11.98
N LYS A 204 -0.17 -42.16 11.56
CA LYS A 204 1.07 -41.86 10.85
C LYS A 204 0.79 -41.15 9.53
N GLU A 205 -0.18 -41.61 8.73
CA GLU A 205 -0.58 -40.99 7.49
C GLU A 205 -1.14 -39.56 7.71
N GLN A 206 -1.96 -39.40 8.76
CA GLN A 206 -2.51 -38.08 9.10
C GLN A 206 -1.40 -37.09 9.46
N VAL A 207 -0.47 -37.50 10.34
CA VAL A 207 0.67 -36.71 10.76
C VAL A 207 1.58 -36.37 9.57
N ALA A 208 1.83 -37.33 8.68
CA ALA A 208 2.61 -37.10 7.48
C ALA A 208 1.95 -36.08 6.53
N LYS A 209 0.62 -36.19 6.34
CA LYS A 209 -0.15 -35.20 5.55
C LYS A 209 -0.11 -33.82 6.19
N GLU A 210 -0.27 -33.72 7.49
CA GLU A 210 -0.21 -32.46 8.23
C GLU A 210 1.18 -31.82 8.12
N MET A 211 2.25 -32.61 8.27
CA MET A 211 3.63 -32.14 8.08
C MET A 211 3.86 -31.56 6.68
N GLU A 212 3.36 -32.24 5.64
CA GLU A 212 3.50 -31.79 4.27
C GLU A 212 2.72 -30.48 4.02
N GLN A 213 1.49 -30.41 4.52
CA GLN A 213 0.69 -29.18 4.44
C GLN A 213 1.37 -28.01 5.14
N LEU A 214 1.91 -28.23 6.35
CA LEU A 214 2.64 -27.19 7.09
C LEU A 214 3.89 -26.72 6.36
N LYS A 215 4.69 -27.64 5.80
CA LYS A 215 5.87 -27.30 4.99
C LYS A 215 5.50 -26.46 3.78
N ASN A 216 4.43 -26.84 3.08
CA ASN A 216 3.96 -26.10 1.90
C ASN A 216 3.47 -24.69 2.29
N THR A 217 2.79 -24.56 3.43
CA THR A 217 2.36 -23.27 3.97
C THR A 217 3.55 -22.40 4.33
N LEU A 218 4.55 -22.95 5.01
CA LEU A 218 5.78 -22.24 5.38
C LEU A 218 6.54 -21.75 4.15
N ASN A 219 6.70 -22.59 3.15
CA ASN A 219 7.35 -22.20 1.89
C ASN A 219 6.60 -21.05 1.20
N ALA A 220 5.27 -21.13 1.12
CA ALA A 220 4.46 -20.06 0.54
C ALA A 220 4.61 -18.74 1.31
N ARG A 221 4.66 -18.78 2.64
CA ARG A 221 4.87 -17.59 3.47
C ARG A 221 6.28 -17.01 3.33
N GLN A 222 7.30 -17.85 3.21
CA GLN A 222 8.67 -17.39 2.96
C GLN A 222 8.77 -16.62 1.63
N LEU A 223 8.12 -17.11 0.58
CA LEU A 223 8.03 -16.40 -0.70
C LEU A 223 7.31 -15.06 -0.57
N GLU A 224 6.21 -15.04 0.19
CA GLU A 224 5.46 -13.79 0.41
C GLU A 224 6.25 -12.78 1.24
N MET A 225 6.99 -13.23 2.27
CA MET A 225 7.89 -12.36 3.04
C MET A 225 9.00 -11.76 2.15
N ALA A 226 9.62 -12.56 1.28
CA ALA A 226 10.62 -12.07 0.34
C ALA A 226 10.03 -11.02 -0.62
N ARG A 227 8.83 -11.28 -1.18
CA ARG A 227 8.10 -10.34 -2.02
C ARG A 227 7.80 -9.02 -1.31
N LEU A 228 7.28 -9.09 -0.09
CA LEU A 228 6.96 -7.90 0.71
C LEU A 228 8.22 -7.10 1.03
N SER A 229 9.32 -7.77 1.36
CA SER A 229 10.61 -7.11 1.60
C SER A 229 11.11 -6.35 0.38
N THR A 230 11.03 -6.95 -0.81
CA THR A 230 11.37 -6.30 -2.08
C THR A 230 10.46 -5.09 -2.36
N LEU A 231 9.15 -5.21 -2.10
CA LEU A 231 8.23 -4.09 -2.27
C LEU A 231 8.54 -2.93 -1.31
N ILE A 232 8.86 -3.23 -0.05
CA ILE A 232 9.27 -2.23 0.94
C ILE A 232 10.52 -1.50 0.47
N GLU A 233 11.52 -2.23 0.02
CA GLU A 233 12.76 -1.66 -0.50
C GLU A 233 12.50 -0.75 -1.71
N ASN A 234 11.74 -1.23 -2.68
CA ASN A 234 11.37 -0.46 -3.88
C ASN A 234 10.65 0.85 -3.53
N TYR A 235 9.65 0.81 -2.65
CA TYR A 235 8.93 2.04 -2.23
C TYR A 235 9.81 2.96 -1.40
N THR A 236 10.75 2.42 -0.63
CA THR A 236 11.72 3.23 0.13
C THR A 236 12.64 3.99 -0.82
N VAL A 237 13.26 3.30 -1.78
CA VAL A 237 14.09 3.91 -2.82
C VAL A 237 13.32 4.94 -3.64
N GLN A 238 12.09 4.60 -4.02
CA GLN A 238 11.20 5.55 -4.72
C GLN A 238 10.90 6.79 -3.88
N SER A 239 10.67 6.63 -2.58
CA SER A 239 10.44 7.75 -1.66
C SER A 239 11.66 8.66 -1.56
N GLU A 240 12.85 8.10 -1.49
CA GLU A 240 14.11 8.85 -1.45
C GLU A 240 14.36 9.63 -2.76
N ASP A 241 14.10 9.02 -3.90
CA ASP A 241 14.22 9.68 -5.21
C ASP A 241 13.22 10.83 -5.35
N ILE A 242 11.97 10.60 -4.93
CA ILE A 242 10.95 11.65 -4.91
C ILE A 242 11.36 12.79 -3.96
N LEU A 243 11.89 12.48 -2.78
CA LEU A 243 12.36 13.49 -1.82
C LEU A 243 13.46 14.37 -2.41
N LYS A 244 14.44 13.79 -3.12
CA LYS A 244 15.50 14.55 -3.82
C LYS A 244 14.91 15.48 -4.87
N LYS A 245 13.92 15.02 -5.65
CA LYS A 245 13.23 15.83 -6.64
C LYS A 245 12.44 16.97 -6.00
N VAL A 246 11.73 16.68 -4.89
CA VAL A 246 11.03 17.70 -4.11
C VAL A 246 12.02 18.73 -3.57
N GLU A 247 13.11 18.29 -2.94
CA GLU A 247 14.15 19.19 -2.43
C GLU A 247 14.69 20.14 -3.50
N THR A 248 14.98 19.62 -4.69
CA THR A 248 15.43 20.43 -5.82
C THR A 248 14.44 21.54 -6.17
N CYS A 249 13.14 21.23 -6.11
CA CYS A 249 12.09 22.20 -6.43
C CYS A 249 11.81 23.21 -5.32
N VAL A 250 11.91 22.80 -4.04
CA VAL A 250 11.45 23.60 -2.89
C VAL A 250 12.57 24.13 -2.01
N SER A 251 13.84 23.90 -2.35
CA SER A 251 15.02 24.37 -1.58
C SER A 251 15.05 25.86 -1.34
N ILE A 252 14.35 26.62 -2.17
CA ILE A 252 14.18 28.07 -2.04
C ILE A 252 13.28 28.47 -0.84
N ILE A 253 12.48 27.54 -0.30
CA ILE A 253 11.63 27.75 0.87
C ILE A 253 12.47 27.39 2.09
N PRO A 254 12.90 28.35 2.98
CA PRO A 254 13.81 28.01 4.07
C PRO A 254 13.26 26.96 5.04
N THR A 255 11.95 26.95 5.24
CA THR A 255 11.23 26.07 6.18
C THR A 255 10.62 24.82 5.51
N TRP A 256 11.05 24.47 4.28
CA TRP A 256 10.43 23.39 3.55
C TRP A 256 10.48 22.03 4.26
N LYS A 257 11.57 21.76 5.02
CA LYS A 257 11.72 20.52 5.77
C LYS A 257 10.69 20.42 6.89
N ASP A 258 10.51 21.48 7.66
CA ASP A 258 9.51 21.53 8.74
C ASP A 258 8.09 21.38 8.18
N LEU A 259 7.81 22.05 7.06
CA LEU A 259 6.51 21.95 6.37
C LEU A 259 6.26 20.54 5.83
N LEU A 260 7.30 19.85 5.36
CA LEU A 260 7.22 18.47 4.88
C LEU A 260 6.93 17.51 6.04
N GLU A 261 7.66 17.66 7.15
CA GLU A 261 7.45 16.84 8.37
C GLU A 261 6.06 17.01 8.95
N GLN A 262 5.54 18.24 8.94
CA GLN A 262 4.17 18.55 9.37
C GLN A 262 3.08 18.11 8.34
N GLY A 263 3.46 17.63 7.16
CA GLY A 263 2.53 17.29 6.10
C GLY A 263 1.82 18.49 5.46
N THR A 264 2.32 19.70 5.69
CA THR A 264 1.69 20.96 5.25
C THR A 264 2.31 21.57 3.99
N LEU A 265 3.47 21.07 3.54
CA LEU A 265 4.21 21.60 2.40
C LEU A 265 3.36 21.66 1.10
N LYS A 266 2.59 20.62 0.84
CA LYS A 266 1.70 20.55 -0.33
C LYS A 266 0.68 21.69 -0.32
N ARG A 267 0.04 21.89 0.83
CA ARG A 267 -0.93 22.99 1.01
C ARG A 267 -0.26 24.34 0.86
N TYR A 268 0.92 24.51 1.46
CA TYR A 268 1.69 25.75 1.38
C TYR A 268 2.00 26.13 -0.07
N VAL A 269 2.57 25.21 -0.84
CA VAL A 269 2.94 25.42 -2.25
C VAL A 269 1.71 25.75 -3.10
N GLN A 270 0.61 24.98 -2.93
CA GLN A 270 -0.64 25.24 -3.64
C GLN A 270 -1.24 26.60 -3.29
N GLN A 271 -1.24 26.96 -2.01
CA GLN A 271 -1.75 28.23 -1.54
C GLN A 271 -0.90 29.38 -2.05
N PHE A 272 0.41 29.24 -2.03
CA PHE A 272 1.33 30.24 -2.58
C PHE A 272 1.12 30.40 -4.09
N GLY A 273 1.03 29.30 -4.83
CA GLY A 273 0.74 29.36 -6.27
C GLY A 273 -0.59 30.06 -6.60
N ARG A 274 -1.64 29.76 -5.84
CA ARG A 274 -2.94 30.48 -5.97
C ARG A 274 -2.80 31.97 -5.64
N GLN A 275 -2.14 32.30 -4.54
CA GLN A 275 -1.91 33.69 -4.15
C GLN A 275 -1.10 34.45 -5.21
N TRP A 276 -0.08 33.81 -5.77
CA TRP A 276 0.72 34.40 -6.85
C TRP A 276 -0.13 34.67 -8.08
N ASN A 277 -0.87 33.70 -8.56
CA ASN A 277 -1.71 33.83 -9.75
C ASN A 277 -2.82 34.87 -9.54
N THR A 278 -3.47 34.88 -8.40
CA THR A 278 -4.45 35.89 -8.04
C THR A 278 -3.84 37.29 -8.07
N ARG A 279 -2.67 37.49 -7.47
CA ARG A 279 -2.00 38.77 -7.44
C ARG A 279 -1.45 39.19 -8.81
N LEU A 280 -1.01 38.23 -9.61
CA LEU A 280 -0.61 38.50 -11.00
C LEU A 280 -1.80 38.94 -11.83
N GLN A 281 -2.95 38.33 -11.64
CA GLN A 281 -4.19 38.76 -12.27
C GLN A 281 -4.62 40.14 -11.79
N GLU A 282 -4.62 40.37 -10.47
CA GLU A 282 -4.89 41.69 -9.89
C GLU A 282 -3.94 42.76 -10.46
N GLN A 283 -2.66 42.46 -10.61
CA GLN A 283 -1.67 43.37 -11.19
C GLN A 283 -1.98 43.69 -12.66
N THR A 284 -2.41 42.68 -13.42
CA THR A 284 -2.79 42.87 -14.84
C THR A 284 -4.03 43.72 -14.93
N GLU A 285 -5.06 43.45 -14.13
CA GLU A 285 -6.31 44.20 -14.06
C GLU A 285 -6.08 45.66 -13.66
N ILE A 286 -5.19 45.90 -12.66
CA ILE A 286 -4.83 47.26 -12.24
C ILE A 286 -4.10 48.00 -13.36
N LYS A 287 -3.15 47.37 -14.07
CA LYS A 287 -2.45 47.97 -15.19
C LYS A 287 -3.41 48.36 -16.33
N GLU A 288 -4.32 47.44 -16.66
CA GLU A 288 -5.34 47.70 -17.68
C GLU A 288 -6.29 48.81 -17.27
N ALA A 289 -6.75 48.80 -16.01
CA ALA A 289 -7.60 49.84 -15.46
C ALA A 289 -6.89 51.22 -15.45
N LEU A 290 -5.63 51.27 -15.05
CA LEU A 290 -4.84 52.49 -15.09
C LEU A 290 -4.66 53.03 -16.52
N THR A 291 -4.36 52.14 -17.49
CA THR A 291 -4.20 52.50 -18.91
C THR A 291 -5.51 53.02 -19.47
N SER A 292 -6.63 52.30 -19.19
CA SER A 292 -7.95 52.70 -19.65
C SER A 292 -8.38 54.05 -19.07
N LYS A 293 -8.18 54.24 -17.76
CA LYS A 293 -8.56 55.50 -17.07
C LYS A 293 -7.64 56.66 -17.46
N SER A 294 -6.35 56.40 -17.71
CA SER A 294 -5.45 57.40 -18.23
C SER A 294 -5.85 57.85 -19.63
N ALA A 295 -6.16 56.89 -20.52
CA ALA A 295 -6.65 57.20 -21.88
C ALA A 295 -7.99 57.97 -21.84
N GLN A 296 -8.86 57.62 -20.94
CA GLN A 296 -10.14 58.31 -20.80
C GLN A 296 -9.99 59.71 -20.18
N ARG A 297 -9.06 59.88 -19.21
CA ARG A 297 -8.69 61.20 -18.72
C ARG A 297 -8.11 62.06 -19.82
N ASP A 298 -7.30 61.45 -20.69
CA ASP A 298 -6.61 62.18 -21.79
C ASP A 298 -7.55 62.47 -22.96
N SER A 299 -8.73 61.84 -23.03
CA SER A 299 -9.80 62.08 -24.03
C SER A 299 -10.90 63.04 -23.60
N LEU A 300 -10.94 63.46 -22.30
CA LEU A 300 -11.82 64.46 -21.73
C LEU A 300 -11.10 65.79 -21.59
#